data_38edfd98d46ea0f9a7265ab5b90d3b5a
#
_entry.id   38edfd98d46ea0f9a7265ab5b90d3b5a
#
_cell.length_a   1.000
_cell.length_b   1.000
_cell.length_c   1.000
_cell.angle_alpha   90.00
_cell.angle_beta   90.00
_cell.angle_gamma   90.00
#
_symmetry.space_group_name_H-M   'P 1'
#
loop_
_entity.id
_entity.type
_entity.pdbx_description
1 polymer ?
#
loop_
_entity_poly.entity_id
_entity_poly.type
_entity_poly.pdbx_seq_one_letter_code
_entity_poly.pdbx_strand_id
1 'polypeptide(L)'
;MRDRTARSRARAAAAGERLAAWLAGRDEAGVVLTGPAAVAWATGGIAPPVDRTAAVDLIWVVRTAAGASLITTEVEAGRVRAEYGAAAHGFTELVAVPWYQPAAFAAAAQELAGAAASALASDGHPAFGTDVSEDLVALRLALSPAERDDLRDLAADTAGALQSALAAWRPGERDLDIQARCAASLEARGADAPVLIVGGDERVERYRHPMAAGAPVRRLAMAVAVARRDGLHAAATRFACAGPPPAAAGALRDRVLGIEGRVLAASAAPGATYGDALAALDHAYRQAGAPGAWAGHYQGGPIGFAQREFEIAPGQPGSRWPAQPIAAGHALAWNPSLPGGAKAEDTYLVTGTGLERVTSAPGWPVLAGDELRPARPAVLEAGA
;
A
#
# COMPACT_ATOMS: atom_id res chain seq x y z
N MET A 1 21.21 4.15 6.70
CA MET A 1 20.72 3.85 8.05
C MET A 1 20.37 5.11 8.86
N ARG A 2 21.29 6.09 9.04
CA ARG A 2 21.00 7.32 9.83
C ARG A 2 19.83 8.15 9.28
N ASP A 3 19.67 8.26 7.97
CA ASP A 3 18.60 8.99 7.31
C ASP A 3 17.22 8.36 7.52
N ARG A 4 17.10 7.02 7.43
CA ARG A 4 15.85 6.31 7.72
C ARG A 4 15.37 6.49 9.17
N THR A 5 16.28 6.50 10.14
CA THR A 5 15.92 6.74 11.55
C THR A 5 15.39 8.15 11.75
N ALA A 6 15.99 9.17 11.11
CA ALA A 6 15.51 10.54 11.17
C ALA A 6 14.12 10.68 10.54
N ARG A 7 13.89 10.06 9.38
CA ARG A 7 12.58 10.04 8.72
C ARG A 7 11.52 9.30 9.54
N SER A 8 11.86 8.16 10.16
CA SER A 8 10.96 7.43 11.07
C SER A 8 10.48 8.33 12.22
N ARG A 9 11.39 9.08 12.87
CA ARG A 9 11.02 10.03 13.92
C ARG A 9 10.12 11.16 13.40
N ALA A 10 10.42 11.72 12.24
CA ALA A 10 9.59 12.76 11.63
C ALA A 10 8.18 12.25 11.28
N ARG A 11 8.06 10.99 10.83
CA ARG A 11 6.77 10.32 10.57
C ARG A 11 5.97 10.15 11.86
N ALA A 12 6.59 9.62 12.92
CA ALA A 12 5.95 9.45 14.24
C ALA A 12 5.47 10.80 14.81
N ALA A 13 6.28 11.85 14.70
CA ALA A 13 5.91 13.20 15.14
C ALA A 13 4.68 13.72 14.36
N ALA A 14 4.68 13.60 13.03
CA ALA A 14 3.56 14.04 12.20
C ALA A 14 2.26 13.27 12.50
N ALA A 15 2.34 11.95 12.71
CA ALA A 15 1.20 11.14 13.14
C ALA A 15 0.71 11.56 14.53
N GLY A 16 1.64 11.77 15.48
CA GLY A 16 1.34 12.21 16.84
C GLY A 16 0.61 13.56 16.87
N GLU A 17 1.02 14.53 16.05
CA GLU A 17 0.36 15.82 15.92
C GLU A 17 -1.08 15.69 15.39
N ARG A 18 -1.29 14.88 14.35
CA ARG A 18 -2.62 14.62 13.77
C ARG A 18 -3.55 13.91 14.75
N LEU A 19 -3.05 12.90 15.46
CA LEU A 19 -3.80 12.21 16.50
C LEU A 19 -4.17 13.13 17.65
N ALA A 20 -3.24 14.00 18.07
CA ALA A 20 -3.51 14.99 19.13
C ALA A 20 -4.60 15.98 18.71
N ALA A 21 -4.50 16.53 17.50
CA ALA A 21 -5.47 17.49 16.98
C ALA A 21 -6.86 16.84 16.80
N TRP A 22 -6.90 15.61 16.33
CA TRP A 22 -8.13 14.84 16.17
C TRP A 22 -8.79 14.53 17.52
N LEU A 23 -8.01 14.10 18.51
CA LEU A 23 -8.52 13.75 19.85
C LEU A 23 -9.01 14.99 20.62
N ALA A 24 -8.42 16.16 20.42
CA ALA A 24 -8.82 17.40 21.10
C ALA A 24 -10.26 17.84 20.85
N GLY A 25 -10.89 17.36 19.77
CA GLY A 25 -12.30 17.65 19.44
C GLY A 25 -13.27 16.55 19.82
N ARG A 26 -12.87 15.60 20.69
CA ARG A 26 -13.64 14.38 20.99
C ARG A 26 -13.88 14.19 22.48
N ASP A 27 -14.90 13.40 22.80
CA ASP A 27 -15.28 13.07 24.19
C ASP A 27 -14.51 11.86 24.73
N GLU A 28 -13.86 11.08 23.85
CA GLU A 28 -13.08 9.92 24.28
C GLU A 28 -11.81 10.33 25.04
N ALA A 29 -11.50 9.62 26.13
CA ALA A 29 -10.34 9.87 26.97
C ALA A 29 -9.00 9.58 26.26
N GLY A 30 -9.06 8.79 25.19
CA GLY A 30 -7.90 8.42 24.37
C GLY A 30 -8.28 7.50 23.22
N VAL A 31 -7.27 7.17 22.41
CA VAL A 31 -7.39 6.18 21.32
C VAL A 31 -6.31 5.12 21.45
N VAL A 32 -6.71 3.87 21.24
CA VAL A 32 -5.84 2.69 21.25
C VAL A 32 -5.73 2.15 19.84
N LEU A 33 -4.51 2.13 19.30
CA LEU A 33 -4.21 1.60 17.97
C LEU A 33 -3.61 0.21 18.12
N THR A 34 -4.19 -0.77 17.45
CA THR A 34 -3.86 -2.18 17.59
C THR A 34 -3.57 -2.87 16.25
N GLY A 35 -4.14 -2.36 15.18
CA GLY A 35 -3.94 -2.90 13.84
C GLY A 35 -2.62 -2.47 13.23
N PRO A 36 -1.94 -3.36 12.46
CA PRO A 36 -0.60 -3.11 11.92
C PRO A 36 -0.46 -1.80 11.12
N ALA A 37 -1.47 -1.43 10.37
CA ALA A 37 -1.46 -0.18 9.58
C ALA A 37 -1.48 1.07 10.47
N ALA A 38 -2.35 1.09 11.48
CA ALA A 38 -2.47 2.21 12.41
C ALA A 38 -1.24 2.32 13.33
N VAL A 39 -0.74 1.18 13.82
CA VAL A 39 0.49 1.12 14.62
C VAL A 39 1.69 1.59 13.81
N ALA A 40 1.90 1.09 12.60
CA ALA A 40 3.01 1.51 11.74
C ALA A 40 2.95 3.01 11.42
N TRP A 41 1.77 3.55 11.18
CA TRP A 41 1.58 4.98 10.96
C TRP A 41 1.94 5.80 12.21
N ALA A 42 1.37 5.46 13.36
CA ALA A 42 1.57 6.21 14.61
C ALA A 42 3.01 6.14 15.13
N THR A 43 3.72 5.06 14.81
CA THR A 43 5.08 4.81 15.29
C THR A 43 6.17 5.21 14.30
N GLY A 44 5.81 5.68 13.09
CA GLY A 44 6.78 5.97 12.03
C GLY A 44 7.43 4.72 11.43
N GLY A 45 6.74 3.56 11.52
CA GLY A 45 7.20 2.29 10.96
C GLY A 45 8.17 1.54 11.84
N ILE A 46 7.97 1.63 13.16
CA ILE A 46 8.75 0.85 14.11
C ILE A 46 8.57 -0.63 13.92
N ALA A 47 9.66 -1.31 14.11
CA ALA A 47 9.79 -2.74 14.27
C ALA A 47 8.79 -3.53 13.41
N PRO A 48 9.24 -4.15 12.32
CA PRO A 48 8.35 -5.01 11.56
C PRO A 48 7.73 -6.04 12.53
N PRO A 49 6.43 -6.34 12.40
CA PRO A 49 5.79 -7.32 13.24
C PRO A 49 6.52 -8.67 13.11
N VAL A 50 6.66 -9.39 14.19
CA VAL A 50 7.25 -10.74 14.19
C VAL A 50 6.42 -11.65 13.30
N ASP A 51 5.10 -11.61 13.47
CA ASP A 51 4.13 -12.23 12.54
C ASP A 51 3.60 -11.18 11.58
N ARG A 52 4.05 -11.26 10.32
CA ARG A 52 3.66 -10.32 9.25
C ARG A 52 2.20 -10.49 8.79
N THR A 53 1.50 -11.52 9.27
CA THR A 53 0.12 -11.84 8.91
C THR A 53 -0.89 -11.54 10.01
N ALA A 54 -0.43 -11.16 11.20
CA ALA A 54 -1.27 -10.88 12.33
C ALA A 54 -2.22 -9.70 12.07
N ALA A 55 -3.49 -9.88 12.42
CA ALA A 55 -4.50 -8.81 12.31
C ALA A 55 -4.37 -7.78 13.43
N VAL A 56 -3.79 -8.18 14.57
CA VAL A 56 -3.49 -7.32 15.73
C VAL A 56 -1.99 -7.32 15.92
N ASP A 57 -1.39 -6.15 16.02
CA ASP A 57 0.05 -6.00 16.22
C ASP A 57 0.46 -6.42 17.64
N LEU A 58 1.72 -6.84 17.82
CA LEU A 58 2.31 -7.08 19.12
C LEU A 58 2.74 -5.77 19.84
N ILE A 59 2.65 -4.65 19.17
CA ILE A 59 2.84 -3.32 19.71
C ILE A 59 1.53 -2.56 19.61
N TRP A 60 1.02 -2.06 20.74
CA TRP A 60 -0.14 -1.18 20.73
C TRP A 60 0.28 0.25 21.07
N VAL A 61 -0.40 1.21 20.50
CA VAL A 61 -0.22 2.63 20.78
C VAL A 61 -1.41 3.13 21.57
N VAL A 62 -1.17 3.75 22.72
CA VAL A 62 -2.18 4.46 23.50
C VAL A 62 -1.89 5.95 23.40
N ARG A 63 -2.80 6.71 22.82
CA ARG A 63 -2.71 8.18 22.71
C ARG A 63 -3.79 8.82 23.57
N THR A 64 -3.37 9.71 24.47
CA THR A 64 -4.24 10.55 25.30
C THR A 64 -3.89 12.02 25.11
N ALA A 65 -4.61 12.93 25.75
CA ALA A 65 -4.24 14.34 25.81
C ALA A 65 -2.85 14.57 26.45
N ALA A 66 -2.44 13.72 27.39
CA ALA A 66 -1.17 13.83 28.08
C ALA A 66 0.04 13.37 27.26
N GLY A 67 -0.16 12.51 26.26
CA GLY A 67 0.93 11.96 25.45
C GLY A 67 0.59 10.65 24.77
N ALA A 68 1.62 9.97 24.28
CA ALA A 68 1.51 8.66 23.67
C ALA A 68 2.43 7.65 24.38
N SER A 69 1.93 6.43 24.58
CA SER A 69 2.67 5.32 25.19
C SER A 69 2.56 4.06 24.32
N LEU A 70 3.50 3.16 24.50
CA LEU A 70 3.52 1.86 23.83
C LEU A 70 3.22 0.75 24.83
N ILE A 71 2.50 -0.27 24.37
CA ILE A 71 2.34 -1.54 25.07
C ILE A 71 2.89 -2.64 24.18
N THR A 72 3.66 -3.56 24.76
CA THR A 72 4.13 -4.75 24.03
C THR A 72 4.28 -5.92 24.98
N THR A 73 4.65 -7.09 24.47
CA THR A 73 4.90 -8.25 25.33
C THR A 73 6.28 -8.17 26.02
N GLU A 74 6.42 -8.85 27.15
CA GLU A 74 7.72 -9.01 27.83
C GLU A 74 8.79 -9.61 26.89
N VAL A 75 8.37 -10.44 25.92
CA VAL A 75 9.25 -11.06 24.93
C VAL A 75 9.87 -9.99 24.02
N GLU A 76 9.09 -9.01 23.56
CA GLU A 76 9.51 -8.01 22.59
C GLU A 76 10.07 -6.73 23.23
N ALA A 77 9.75 -6.48 24.49
CA ALA A 77 10.10 -5.23 25.17
C ALA A 77 11.59 -4.91 25.14
N GLY A 78 12.45 -5.93 25.27
CA GLY A 78 13.92 -5.77 25.21
C GLY A 78 14.37 -5.23 23.86
N ARG A 79 13.90 -5.84 22.78
CA ARG A 79 14.21 -5.43 21.40
C ARG A 79 13.66 -4.04 21.09
N VAL A 80 12.41 -3.78 21.43
CA VAL A 80 11.76 -2.48 21.20
C VAL A 80 12.52 -1.36 21.92
N ARG A 81 12.96 -1.56 23.16
CA ARG A 81 13.76 -0.57 23.90
C ARG A 81 15.12 -0.34 23.26
N ALA A 82 15.82 -1.41 22.88
CA ALA A 82 17.19 -1.33 22.38
C ALA A 82 17.30 -0.81 20.94
N GLU A 83 16.45 -1.29 20.07
CA GLU A 83 16.58 -1.03 18.63
C GLU A 83 15.72 0.16 18.16
N TYR A 84 14.58 0.39 18.83
CA TYR A 84 13.64 1.39 18.37
C TYR A 84 13.80 2.75 19.05
N GLY A 85 14.03 2.78 20.35
CA GLY A 85 14.18 4.03 21.09
C GLY A 85 12.86 4.83 21.16
N ALA A 86 11.85 4.29 21.87
CA ALA A 86 10.50 4.84 21.96
C ALA A 86 10.47 6.34 22.33
N ALA A 87 11.28 6.78 23.30
CA ALA A 87 11.37 8.18 23.71
C ALA A 87 11.81 9.12 22.58
N ALA A 88 12.71 8.67 21.70
CA ALA A 88 13.17 9.44 20.57
C ALA A 88 12.10 9.59 19.45
N HIS A 89 11.04 8.78 19.52
CA HIS A 89 9.86 8.85 18.64
C HIS A 89 8.64 9.50 19.33
N GLY A 90 8.84 10.12 20.50
CA GLY A 90 7.80 10.88 21.19
C GLY A 90 6.89 10.06 22.09
N PHE A 91 7.27 8.81 22.41
CA PHE A 91 6.51 7.99 23.36
C PHE A 91 7.06 8.18 24.78
N THR A 92 6.15 8.42 25.73
CA THR A 92 6.51 8.69 27.13
C THR A 92 6.86 7.43 27.90
N GLU A 93 6.25 6.29 27.52
CA GLU A 93 6.41 5.04 28.25
C GLU A 93 6.31 3.83 27.30
N LEU A 94 6.96 2.73 27.68
CA LEU A 94 6.81 1.40 27.08
C LEU A 94 6.47 0.41 28.21
N VAL A 95 5.22 -0.02 28.24
CA VAL A 95 4.69 -1.04 29.16
C VAL A 95 4.88 -2.42 28.56
N ALA A 96 5.41 -3.36 29.33
CA ALA A 96 5.55 -4.75 28.94
C ALA A 96 4.53 -5.61 29.68
N VAL A 97 3.79 -6.45 28.94
CA VAL A 97 2.76 -7.33 29.51
C VAL A 97 3.08 -8.80 29.22
N PRO A 98 2.60 -9.74 30.05
CA PRO A 98 2.76 -11.16 29.79
C PRO A 98 2.06 -11.56 28.49
N TRP A 99 2.79 -12.21 27.57
CA TRP A 99 2.27 -12.61 26.26
C TRP A 99 1.13 -13.64 26.34
N TYR A 100 1.10 -14.43 27.42
CA TYR A 100 0.10 -15.47 27.68
C TYR A 100 -1.17 -14.96 28.40
N GLN A 101 -1.29 -13.66 28.59
CA GLN A 101 -2.45 -12.99 29.19
C GLN A 101 -3.03 -11.93 28.21
N PRO A 102 -3.82 -12.33 27.20
CA PRO A 102 -4.32 -11.38 26.20
C PRO A 102 -5.06 -10.17 26.76
N ALA A 103 -5.78 -10.35 27.88
CA ALA A 103 -6.48 -9.26 28.57
C ALA A 103 -5.54 -8.20 29.18
N ALA A 104 -4.26 -8.52 29.40
CA ALA A 104 -3.30 -7.59 29.98
C ALA A 104 -3.01 -6.38 29.10
N PHE A 105 -3.11 -6.51 27.77
CA PHE A 105 -2.98 -5.37 26.85
C PHE A 105 -4.09 -4.34 27.06
N ALA A 106 -5.35 -4.78 27.12
CA ALA A 106 -6.47 -3.87 27.35
C ALA A 106 -6.45 -3.26 28.75
N ALA A 107 -6.02 -4.02 29.78
CA ALA A 107 -5.85 -3.50 31.13
C ALA A 107 -4.75 -2.42 31.18
N ALA A 108 -3.60 -2.65 30.56
CA ALA A 108 -2.53 -1.67 30.49
C ALA A 108 -2.95 -0.40 29.72
N ALA A 109 -3.74 -0.55 28.64
CA ALA A 109 -4.27 0.59 27.91
C ALA A 109 -5.19 1.46 28.79
N GLN A 110 -6.06 0.85 29.61
CA GLN A 110 -6.93 1.56 30.55
C GLN A 110 -6.11 2.28 31.64
N GLU A 111 -5.07 1.63 32.16
CA GLU A 111 -4.19 2.22 33.16
C GLU A 111 -3.44 3.43 32.62
N LEU A 112 -2.84 3.31 31.41
CA LEU A 112 -2.14 4.40 30.74
C LEU A 112 -3.07 5.58 30.40
N ALA A 113 -4.33 5.30 30.08
CA ALA A 113 -5.31 6.32 29.78
C ALA A 113 -5.99 6.90 31.03
N GLY A 114 -5.89 6.24 32.17
CA GLY A 114 -6.64 6.61 33.37
C GLY A 114 -8.16 6.54 33.18
N ALA A 115 -8.65 5.67 32.30
CA ALA A 115 -10.05 5.61 31.87
C ALA A 115 -10.52 4.18 31.63
N ALA A 116 -11.84 3.97 31.78
CA ALA A 116 -12.45 2.69 31.46
C ALA A 116 -12.40 2.42 29.93
N ALA A 117 -12.37 1.15 29.56
CA ALA A 117 -12.31 0.73 28.16
C ALA A 117 -13.45 1.33 27.29
N SER A 118 -14.65 1.50 27.87
CA SER A 118 -15.81 2.11 27.19
C SER A 118 -15.63 3.60 26.87
N ALA A 119 -14.70 4.29 27.53
CA ALA A 119 -14.37 5.69 27.27
C ALA A 119 -13.17 5.85 26.31
N LEU A 120 -12.62 4.75 25.78
CA LEU A 120 -11.54 4.74 24.82
C LEU A 120 -12.04 4.40 23.43
N ALA A 121 -11.54 5.12 22.42
CA ALA A 121 -11.70 4.75 21.03
C ALA A 121 -10.63 3.73 20.60
N SER A 122 -10.87 3.02 19.49
CA SER A 122 -9.87 2.16 18.87
C SER A 122 -10.07 2.03 17.37
N ASP A 123 -9.10 1.40 16.71
CA ASP A 123 -9.13 1.01 15.31
C ASP A 123 -9.94 -0.30 15.07
N GLY A 124 -11.09 -0.43 15.74
CA GLY A 124 -12.00 -1.56 15.62
C GLY A 124 -11.73 -2.71 16.59
N HIS A 125 -10.86 -2.54 17.59
CA HIS A 125 -10.61 -3.58 18.59
C HIS A 125 -11.78 -3.73 19.56
N PRO A 126 -12.36 -4.96 19.73
CA PRO A 126 -13.63 -5.17 20.43
C PRO A 126 -13.59 -4.91 21.93
N ALA A 127 -12.42 -4.73 22.52
CA ALA A 127 -12.28 -4.41 23.95
C ALA A 127 -12.63 -2.96 24.28
N PHE A 128 -12.74 -2.06 23.30
CA PHE A 128 -12.93 -0.61 23.53
C PHE A 128 -14.28 -0.11 23.04
N GLY A 129 -14.67 1.11 23.48
CA GLY A 129 -16.05 1.59 23.34
C GLY A 129 -16.40 2.07 21.94
N THR A 130 -15.53 2.85 21.28
CA THR A 130 -15.83 3.49 20.00
C THR A 130 -14.90 2.98 18.90
N ASP A 131 -15.47 2.46 17.81
CA ASP A 131 -14.69 2.16 16.59
C ASP A 131 -14.51 3.45 15.78
N VAL A 132 -13.26 3.84 15.59
CA VAL A 132 -12.84 5.02 14.82
C VAL A 132 -11.92 4.65 13.67
N SER A 133 -11.97 3.41 13.20
CA SER A 133 -11.12 2.89 12.14
C SER A 133 -11.17 3.74 10.86
N GLU A 134 -12.37 4.18 10.45
CA GLU A 134 -12.52 5.06 9.27
C GLU A 134 -11.92 6.45 9.47
N ASP A 135 -12.02 7.04 10.67
CA ASP A 135 -11.41 8.33 10.97
C ASP A 135 -9.89 8.23 10.93
N LEU A 136 -9.33 7.15 11.49
CA LEU A 136 -7.88 6.89 11.46
C LEU A 136 -7.37 6.67 10.03
N VAL A 137 -8.15 6.02 9.17
CA VAL A 137 -7.84 5.95 7.74
C VAL A 137 -7.82 7.35 7.13
N ALA A 138 -8.84 8.17 7.36
CA ALA A 138 -8.89 9.53 6.83
C ALA A 138 -7.70 10.41 7.28
N LEU A 139 -7.27 10.25 8.54
CA LEU A 139 -6.12 10.97 9.11
C LEU A 139 -4.79 10.60 8.41
N ARG A 140 -4.61 9.36 7.95
CA ARG A 140 -3.36 8.90 7.35
C ARG A 140 -3.32 8.91 5.83
N LEU A 141 -4.44 9.23 5.14
CA LEU A 141 -4.48 9.30 3.67
C LEU A 141 -3.45 10.28 3.09
N ALA A 142 -3.35 11.47 3.67
CA ALA A 142 -2.38 12.47 3.23
C ALA A 142 -1.02 12.19 3.89
N LEU A 143 -0.12 11.59 3.15
CA LEU A 143 1.23 11.28 3.61
C LEU A 143 2.03 12.56 3.94
N SER A 144 2.73 12.57 5.06
CA SER A 144 3.69 13.60 5.44
C SER A 144 4.87 13.67 4.48
N PRO A 145 5.68 14.73 4.46
CA PRO A 145 6.88 14.80 3.63
C PRO A 145 7.80 13.58 3.78
N ALA A 146 8.10 13.17 5.02
CA ALA A 146 8.97 12.03 5.29
C ALA A 146 8.34 10.69 4.81
N GLU A 147 7.03 10.53 4.95
CA GLU A 147 6.32 9.35 4.43
C GLU A 147 6.34 9.30 2.89
N ARG A 148 6.20 10.45 2.23
CA ARG A 148 6.31 10.52 0.75
C ARG A 148 7.70 10.16 0.25
N ASP A 149 8.75 10.57 0.97
CA ASP A 149 10.13 10.22 0.61
C ASP A 149 10.39 8.72 0.80
N ASP A 150 9.93 8.14 1.92
CA ASP A 150 10.02 6.70 2.16
C ASP A 150 9.20 5.90 1.14
N LEU A 151 8.03 6.42 0.71
CA LEU A 151 7.23 5.79 -0.34
C LEU A 151 7.94 5.83 -1.70
N ARG A 152 8.60 6.94 -2.06
CA ARG A 152 9.41 7.03 -3.29
C ARG A 152 10.53 6.00 -3.31
N ASP A 153 11.26 5.86 -2.19
CA ASP A 153 12.32 4.88 -2.05
C ASP A 153 11.77 3.44 -2.18
N LEU A 154 10.67 3.13 -1.50
CA LEU A 154 10.02 1.82 -1.59
C LEU A 154 9.50 1.53 -3.00
N ALA A 155 8.88 2.50 -3.64
CA ALA A 155 8.33 2.36 -4.97
C ALA A 155 9.41 2.14 -6.03
N ALA A 156 10.53 2.85 -5.93
CA ALA A 156 11.70 2.64 -6.79
C ALA A 156 12.30 1.23 -6.58
N ASP A 157 12.42 0.79 -5.32
CA ASP A 157 12.89 -0.56 -4.98
C ASP A 157 11.94 -1.64 -5.51
N THR A 158 10.62 -1.40 -5.44
CA THR A 158 9.60 -2.32 -5.98
C THR A 158 9.74 -2.45 -7.50
N ALA A 159 9.82 -1.33 -8.20
CA ALA A 159 10.02 -1.32 -9.65
C ALA A 159 11.35 -1.98 -10.04
N GLY A 160 12.44 -1.71 -9.29
CA GLY A 160 13.76 -2.30 -9.52
C GLY A 160 13.79 -3.82 -9.29
N ALA A 161 13.06 -4.32 -8.29
CA ALA A 161 12.95 -5.76 -8.03
C ALA A 161 12.24 -6.49 -9.17
N LEU A 162 11.10 -5.95 -9.63
CA LEU A 162 10.38 -6.48 -10.79
C LEU A 162 11.23 -6.45 -12.06
N GLN A 163 11.92 -5.32 -12.29
CA GLN A 163 12.84 -5.17 -13.42
C GLN A 163 13.96 -6.21 -13.39
N SER A 164 14.65 -6.34 -12.28
CA SER A 164 15.77 -7.28 -12.15
C SER A 164 15.35 -8.73 -12.40
N ALA A 165 14.17 -9.12 -11.87
CA ALA A 165 13.67 -10.48 -12.03
C ALA A 165 13.24 -10.79 -13.46
N LEU A 166 12.56 -9.83 -14.13
CA LEU A 166 12.09 -10.01 -15.50
C LEU A 166 13.22 -9.86 -16.54
N ALA A 167 14.19 -8.99 -16.32
CA ALA A 167 15.36 -8.87 -17.20
C ALA A 167 16.27 -10.12 -17.14
N ALA A 168 16.32 -10.78 -15.99
CA ALA A 168 17.05 -12.02 -15.83
C ALA A 168 16.29 -13.27 -16.33
N TRP A 169 14.99 -13.15 -16.58
CA TRP A 169 14.17 -14.26 -17.04
C TRP A 169 14.67 -14.80 -18.40
N ARG A 170 14.61 -16.13 -18.53
CA ARG A 170 14.88 -16.85 -19.77
C ARG A 170 13.68 -17.71 -20.15
N PRO A 171 13.31 -17.78 -21.45
CA PRO A 171 12.21 -18.62 -21.92
C PRO A 171 12.35 -20.06 -21.45
N GLY A 172 11.30 -20.59 -20.83
CA GLY A 172 11.27 -21.94 -20.26
C GLY A 172 11.56 -22.03 -18.76
N GLU A 173 12.03 -20.95 -18.13
CA GLU A 173 12.12 -20.91 -16.66
C GLU A 173 10.73 -20.97 -16.02
N ARG A 174 10.66 -21.48 -14.78
CA ARG A 174 9.41 -21.56 -14.05
C ARG A 174 9.01 -20.20 -13.49
N ASP A 175 7.72 -19.96 -13.42
CA ASP A 175 7.16 -18.78 -12.73
C ASP A 175 7.64 -18.65 -11.28
N LEU A 176 7.85 -19.76 -10.55
CA LEU A 176 8.42 -19.78 -9.21
C LEU A 176 9.87 -19.25 -9.16
N ASP A 177 10.68 -19.46 -10.19
CA ASP A 177 12.06 -18.99 -10.22
C ASP A 177 12.11 -17.45 -10.41
N ILE A 178 11.21 -16.92 -11.24
CA ILE A 178 11.03 -15.47 -11.40
C ILE A 178 10.52 -14.85 -10.09
N GLN A 179 9.53 -15.48 -9.46
CA GLN A 179 8.96 -15.00 -8.17
C GLN A 179 10.01 -14.98 -7.07
N ALA A 180 10.84 -16.04 -6.97
CA ALA A 180 11.92 -16.10 -5.99
C ALA A 180 12.94 -14.96 -6.16
N ARG A 181 13.30 -14.61 -7.41
CA ARG A 181 14.18 -13.46 -7.68
C ARG A 181 13.55 -12.13 -7.25
N CYS A 182 12.25 -11.92 -7.52
CA CYS A 182 11.53 -10.73 -7.04
C CYS A 182 11.57 -10.64 -5.52
N ALA A 183 11.19 -11.72 -4.82
CA ALA A 183 11.16 -11.77 -3.38
C ALA A 183 12.54 -11.52 -2.76
N ALA A 184 13.58 -12.21 -3.24
CA ALA A 184 14.95 -12.00 -2.76
C ALA A 184 15.44 -10.56 -2.96
N SER A 185 15.09 -9.93 -4.09
CA SER A 185 15.45 -8.55 -4.38
C SER A 185 14.78 -7.56 -3.43
N LEU A 186 13.53 -7.78 -3.04
CA LEU A 186 12.81 -6.95 -2.08
C LEU A 186 13.35 -7.14 -0.66
N GLU A 187 13.49 -8.39 -0.22
CA GLU A 187 14.02 -8.71 1.12
C GLU A 187 15.43 -8.16 1.33
N ALA A 188 16.29 -8.20 0.32
CA ALA A 188 17.63 -7.62 0.37
C ALA A 188 17.61 -6.09 0.57
N ARG A 189 16.50 -5.43 0.31
CA ARG A 189 16.27 -3.99 0.51
C ARG A 189 15.45 -3.69 1.77
N GLY A 190 15.18 -4.70 2.59
CA GLY A 190 14.37 -4.60 3.80
C GLY A 190 12.89 -4.34 3.53
N ALA A 191 12.40 -4.83 2.39
CA ALA A 191 10.98 -4.82 2.04
C ALA A 191 10.47 -6.25 1.88
N ASP A 192 9.23 -6.52 2.30
CA ASP A 192 8.53 -7.75 1.96
C ASP A 192 7.46 -7.49 0.90
N ALA A 193 6.86 -8.54 0.37
CA ALA A 193 5.79 -8.43 -0.61
C ALA A 193 4.54 -9.20 -0.13
N PRO A 194 3.60 -8.56 0.58
CA PRO A 194 2.32 -9.15 0.94
C PRO A 194 1.54 -9.68 -0.28
N VAL A 195 1.71 -9.04 -1.44
CA VAL A 195 1.23 -9.55 -2.72
C VAL A 195 2.40 -9.69 -3.67
N LEU A 196 2.64 -10.91 -4.14
CA LEU A 196 3.61 -11.22 -5.18
C LEU A 196 3.01 -12.26 -6.12
N ILE A 197 2.69 -11.84 -7.33
CA ILE A 197 2.04 -12.67 -8.34
C ILE A 197 2.96 -12.73 -9.55
N VAL A 198 3.33 -13.93 -9.94
CA VAL A 198 4.10 -14.17 -11.17
C VAL A 198 3.42 -15.28 -11.96
N GLY A 199 3.25 -15.04 -13.24
CA GLY A 199 2.73 -16.03 -14.15
C GLY A 199 3.12 -15.70 -15.59
N GLY A 200 2.84 -16.62 -16.52
CA GLY A 200 3.16 -16.42 -17.90
C GLY A 200 2.19 -17.06 -18.86
N ASP A 201 2.34 -16.71 -20.12
CA ASP A 201 1.69 -17.30 -21.28
C ASP A 201 0.16 -17.38 -21.13
N GLU A 202 -0.45 -18.51 -21.44
CA GLU A 202 -1.91 -18.74 -21.36
C GLU A 202 -2.48 -18.50 -19.94
N ARG A 203 -1.67 -18.66 -18.89
CA ARG A 203 -2.15 -18.41 -17.53
C ARG A 203 -2.43 -16.92 -17.28
N VAL A 204 -1.62 -16.03 -17.86
CA VAL A 204 -1.85 -14.57 -17.80
C VAL A 204 -3.11 -14.20 -18.57
N GLU A 205 -3.35 -14.84 -19.72
CA GLU A 205 -4.55 -14.60 -20.53
C GLU A 205 -5.84 -15.08 -19.83
N ARG A 206 -5.73 -16.21 -19.12
CA ARG A 206 -6.88 -16.92 -18.51
C ARG A 206 -7.23 -16.36 -17.12
N TYR A 207 -6.24 -16.01 -16.31
CA TYR A 207 -6.43 -15.63 -14.91
C TYR A 207 -6.03 -14.18 -14.63
N ARG A 208 -6.84 -13.46 -13.84
CA ARG A 208 -6.49 -12.13 -13.34
C ARG A 208 -5.29 -12.17 -12.37
N HIS A 209 -5.21 -13.24 -11.59
CA HIS A 209 -4.13 -13.50 -10.64
C HIS A 209 -3.52 -14.89 -10.94
N PRO A 210 -2.63 -14.99 -11.93
CA PRO A 210 -1.93 -16.24 -12.24
C PRO A 210 -0.84 -16.50 -11.19
N MET A 211 -1.23 -17.07 -10.05
CA MET A 211 -0.29 -17.39 -8.97
C MET A 211 0.78 -18.36 -9.49
N ALA A 212 2.04 -18.15 -9.07
CA ALA A 212 3.15 -19.02 -9.45
C ALA A 212 2.87 -20.47 -8.97
N ALA A 213 3.03 -21.42 -9.88
CA ALA A 213 2.70 -22.82 -9.66
C ALA A 213 3.77 -23.79 -10.19
N GLY A 214 4.95 -23.31 -10.54
CA GLY A 214 6.03 -24.07 -11.15
C GLY A 214 5.86 -24.27 -12.67
N ALA A 215 4.94 -23.52 -13.30
CA ALA A 215 4.73 -23.59 -14.73
C ALA A 215 5.88 -22.93 -15.51
N PRO A 216 6.34 -23.50 -16.63
CA PRO A 216 7.34 -22.86 -17.48
C PRO A 216 6.74 -21.66 -18.20
N VAL A 217 7.45 -20.53 -18.19
CA VAL A 217 7.11 -19.28 -18.88
C VAL A 217 7.95 -19.17 -20.14
N ARG A 218 7.33 -19.15 -21.30
CA ARG A 218 8.05 -19.24 -22.60
C ARG A 218 8.01 -17.98 -23.44
N ARG A 219 6.92 -17.24 -23.41
CA ARG A 219 6.70 -16.10 -24.32
C ARG A 219 6.42 -14.79 -23.59
N LEU A 220 5.52 -14.80 -22.62
CA LEU A 220 5.07 -13.63 -21.89
C LEU A 220 5.16 -13.91 -20.39
N ALA A 221 5.90 -13.09 -19.67
CA ALA A 221 5.96 -13.08 -18.22
C ALA A 221 5.24 -11.84 -17.69
N MET A 222 4.44 -12.00 -16.65
CA MET A 222 3.87 -10.93 -15.84
C MET A 222 4.36 -11.07 -14.41
N ALA A 223 4.77 -9.97 -13.81
CA ALA A 223 5.08 -9.89 -12.39
C ALA A 223 4.35 -8.70 -11.77
N VAL A 224 3.67 -8.95 -10.66
CA VAL A 224 2.94 -7.97 -9.84
C VAL A 224 3.53 -8.02 -8.44
N ALA A 225 3.85 -6.87 -7.87
CA ALA A 225 4.22 -6.78 -6.47
C ALA A 225 3.47 -5.63 -5.79
N VAL A 226 2.93 -5.91 -4.61
CA VAL A 226 2.68 -4.90 -3.60
C VAL A 226 3.74 -5.10 -2.54
N ALA A 227 4.76 -4.27 -2.54
CA ALA A 227 5.83 -4.33 -1.55
C ALA A 227 5.46 -3.51 -0.33
N ARG A 228 5.99 -3.92 0.84
CA ARG A 228 5.78 -3.24 2.12
C ARG A 228 7.13 -2.99 2.80
N ARG A 229 7.31 -1.80 3.34
CA ARG A 229 8.45 -1.44 4.19
C ARG A 229 8.05 -0.38 5.21
N ASP A 230 8.36 -0.62 6.48
CA ASP A 230 8.05 0.29 7.59
C ASP A 230 6.56 0.73 7.60
N GLY A 231 5.67 -0.20 7.25
CA GLY A 231 4.21 -0.03 7.15
C GLY A 231 3.71 0.55 5.82
N LEU A 232 4.53 1.25 5.04
CA LEU A 232 4.14 1.78 3.74
C LEU A 232 4.10 0.70 2.66
N HIS A 233 3.18 0.84 1.70
CA HIS A 233 3.01 -0.07 0.58
C HIS A 233 3.19 0.63 -0.76
N ALA A 234 3.81 -0.05 -1.73
CA ALA A 234 3.92 0.38 -3.11
C ALA A 234 3.56 -0.77 -4.06
N ALA A 235 2.74 -0.50 -5.07
CA ALA A 235 2.24 -1.48 -6.02
C ALA A 235 2.75 -1.21 -7.43
N ALA A 236 3.14 -2.25 -8.14
CA ALA A 236 3.50 -2.18 -9.55
C ALA A 236 3.24 -3.50 -10.28
N THR A 237 2.89 -3.40 -11.56
CA THR A 237 2.81 -4.53 -12.49
C THR A 237 3.78 -4.31 -13.65
N ARG A 238 4.54 -5.34 -14.01
CA ARG A 238 5.47 -5.34 -15.15
C ARG A 238 5.31 -6.57 -16.01
N PHE A 239 5.60 -6.39 -17.31
CA PHE A 239 5.58 -7.46 -18.29
C PHE A 239 6.91 -7.57 -19.02
N ALA A 240 7.30 -8.80 -19.35
CA ALA A 240 8.41 -9.09 -20.26
C ALA A 240 7.96 -10.09 -21.31
N CYS A 241 8.49 -10.00 -22.52
CA CYS A 241 8.17 -10.88 -23.64
C CYS A 241 9.45 -11.40 -24.29
N ALA A 242 9.46 -12.67 -24.68
CA ALA A 242 10.52 -13.24 -25.52
C ALA A 242 10.27 -12.82 -26.96
N GLY A 243 11.02 -11.84 -27.42
CA GLY A 243 10.80 -11.15 -28.70
C GLY A 243 9.62 -10.15 -28.65
N PRO A 244 9.20 -9.61 -29.81
CA PRO A 244 8.19 -8.58 -29.88
C PRO A 244 6.83 -9.10 -29.36
N PRO A 245 6.10 -8.28 -28.58
CA PRO A 245 4.78 -8.64 -28.08
C PRO A 245 3.81 -8.90 -29.25
N PRO A 246 2.92 -9.92 -29.16
CA PRO A 246 1.89 -10.14 -30.17
C PRO A 246 1.02 -8.89 -30.36
N ALA A 247 0.67 -8.55 -31.60
CA ALA A 247 -0.11 -7.35 -31.90
C ALA A 247 -1.44 -7.27 -31.12
N ALA A 248 -2.13 -8.41 -30.95
CA ALA A 248 -3.36 -8.49 -30.17
C ALA A 248 -3.14 -8.14 -28.67
N ALA A 249 -2.05 -8.58 -28.09
CA ALA A 249 -1.68 -8.25 -26.71
C ALA A 249 -1.33 -6.75 -26.59
N GLY A 250 -0.66 -6.18 -27.59
CA GLY A 250 -0.39 -4.74 -27.68
C GLY A 250 -1.68 -3.91 -27.71
N ALA A 251 -2.61 -4.24 -28.59
CA ALA A 251 -3.90 -3.55 -28.70
C ALA A 251 -4.74 -3.66 -27.43
N LEU A 252 -4.74 -4.83 -26.78
CA LEU A 252 -5.43 -5.01 -25.51
C LEU A 252 -4.81 -4.17 -24.40
N ARG A 253 -3.48 -4.09 -24.35
CA ARG A 253 -2.74 -3.26 -23.41
C ARG A 253 -3.04 -1.79 -23.62
N ASP A 254 -3.07 -1.29 -24.85
CA ASP A 254 -3.41 0.11 -25.16
C ASP A 254 -4.79 0.49 -24.64
N ARG A 255 -5.76 -0.42 -24.71
CA ARG A 255 -7.09 -0.23 -24.12
C ARG A 255 -7.02 -0.08 -22.62
N VAL A 256 -6.25 -0.92 -21.92
CA VAL A 256 -6.06 -0.84 -20.46
C VAL A 256 -5.33 0.44 -20.06
N LEU A 257 -4.31 0.85 -20.80
CA LEU A 257 -3.61 2.12 -20.57
C LEU A 257 -4.52 3.33 -20.80
N GLY A 258 -5.44 3.25 -21.75
CA GLY A 258 -6.49 4.26 -21.96
C GLY A 258 -7.46 4.35 -20.77
N ILE A 259 -7.86 3.21 -20.18
CA ILE A 259 -8.69 3.18 -18.97
C ILE A 259 -7.94 3.81 -17.80
N GLU A 260 -6.68 3.40 -17.59
CA GLU A 260 -5.85 3.95 -16.51
C GLU A 260 -5.62 5.45 -16.67
N GLY A 261 -5.30 5.93 -17.87
CA GLY A 261 -5.09 7.35 -18.14
C GLY A 261 -6.30 8.21 -17.74
N ARG A 262 -7.50 7.74 -18.01
CA ARG A 262 -8.74 8.47 -17.67
C ARG A 262 -8.99 8.52 -16.15
N VAL A 263 -8.79 7.41 -15.42
CA VAL A 263 -8.96 7.43 -13.99
C VAL A 263 -7.88 8.26 -13.29
N LEU A 264 -6.64 8.25 -13.80
CA LEU A 264 -5.56 9.10 -13.30
C LEU A 264 -5.85 10.58 -13.56
N ALA A 265 -6.30 10.93 -14.76
CA ALA A 265 -6.68 12.31 -15.10
C ALA A 265 -7.83 12.82 -14.20
N ALA A 266 -8.84 12.00 -13.96
CA ALA A 266 -9.93 12.33 -13.05
C ALA A 266 -9.43 12.49 -11.61
N SER A 267 -8.53 11.61 -11.16
CA SER A 267 -7.92 11.69 -9.81
C SER A 267 -7.05 12.95 -9.61
N ALA A 268 -6.49 13.49 -10.70
CA ALA A 268 -5.65 14.69 -10.67
C ALA A 268 -6.44 16.01 -10.79
N ALA A 269 -7.74 15.93 -11.11
CA ALA A 269 -8.55 17.12 -11.32
C ALA A 269 -8.72 17.91 -10.00
N PRO A 270 -8.67 19.24 -10.05
CA PRO A 270 -8.87 20.07 -8.86
C PRO A 270 -10.22 19.78 -8.18
N GLY A 271 -10.22 19.48 -6.89
CA GLY A 271 -11.42 19.18 -6.12
C GLY A 271 -12.06 17.82 -6.39
N ALA A 272 -11.39 16.95 -7.15
CA ALA A 272 -11.88 15.61 -7.44
C ALA A 272 -12.06 14.79 -6.16
N THR A 273 -13.09 13.95 -6.17
CA THR A 273 -13.35 12.94 -5.15
C THR A 273 -12.99 11.55 -5.68
N TYR A 274 -12.92 10.57 -4.77
CA TYR A 274 -12.78 9.16 -5.21
C TYR A 274 -14.01 8.70 -6.00
N GLY A 275 -15.20 9.27 -5.76
CA GLY A 275 -16.40 9.02 -6.56
C GLY A 275 -16.26 9.49 -8.01
N ASP A 276 -15.67 10.68 -8.24
CA ASP A 276 -15.39 11.17 -9.59
C ASP A 276 -14.42 10.25 -10.33
N ALA A 277 -13.37 9.80 -9.66
CA ALA A 277 -12.41 8.85 -10.21
C ALA A 277 -13.07 7.50 -10.57
N LEU A 278 -13.98 6.99 -9.73
CA LEU A 278 -14.74 5.77 -10.01
C LEU A 278 -15.71 5.93 -11.19
N ALA A 279 -16.39 7.07 -11.28
CA ALA A 279 -17.27 7.38 -12.42
C ALA A 279 -16.48 7.43 -13.73
N ALA A 280 -15.29 8.05 -13.69
CA ALA A 280 -14.37 8.09 -14.83
C ALA A 280 -13.87 6.68 -15.22
N LEU A 281 -13.56 5.85 -14.23
CA LEU A 281 -13.15 4.46 -14.42
C LEU A 281 -14.25 3.64 -15.14
N ASP A 282 -15.48 3.65 -14.62
CA ASP A 282 -16.59 2.93 -15.20
C ASP A 282 -16.90 3.42 -16.63
N HIS A 283 -16.87 4.75 -16.84
CA HIS A 283 -17.02 5.34 -18.17
C HIS A 283 -15.91 4.88 -19.14
N ALA A 284 -14.65 4.84 -18.67
CA ALA A 284 -13.52 4.40 -19.49
C ALA A 284 -13.63 2.93 -19.89
N TYR A 285 -14.12 2.05 -19.02
CA TYR A 285 -14.42 0.66 -19.37
C TYR A 285 -15.49 0.54 -20.44
N ARG A 286 -16.56 1.36 -20.36
CA ARG A 286 -17.59 1.40 -21.43
C ARG A 286 -17.01 1.84 -22.77
N GLN A 287 -16.22 2.91 -22.78
CA GLN A 287 -15.55 3.39 -23.99
C GLN A 287 -14.55 2.39 -24.58
N ALA A 288 -13.90 1.62 -23.73
CA ALA A 288 -13.02 0.53 -24.15
C ALA A 288 -13.78 -0.71 -24.68
N GLY A 289 -15.11 -0.65 -24.80
CA GLY A 289 -15.93 -1.77 -25.27
C GLY A 289 -16.02 -2.93 -24.28
N ALA A 290 -15.87 -2.65 -22.99
CA ALA A 290 -15.91 -3.65 -21.92
C ALA A 290 -16.78 -3.17 -20.72
N PRO A 291 -18.06 -2.82 -20.94
CA PRO A 291 -18.93 -2.30 -19.90
C PRO A 291 -19.03 -3.28 -18.74
N GLY A 292 -18.85 -2.79 -17.50
CA GLY A 292 -18.94 -3.60 -16.30
C GLY A 292 -17.77 -4.58 -16.04
N ALA A 293 -16.77 -4.64 -16.94
CA ALA A 293 -15.64 -5.57 -16.76
C ALA A 293 -14.76 -5.25 -15.53
N TRP A 294 -14.88 -4.03 -14.99
CA TRP A 294 -14.25 -3.66 -13.72
C TRP A 294 -14.69 -4.56 -12.54
N ALA A 295 -15.92 -5.09 -12.56
CA ALA A 295 -16.41 -5.97 -11.50
C ALA A 295 -15.66 -7.30 -11.40
N GLY A 296 -14.95 -7.69 -12.45
CA GLY A 296 -14.15 -8.93 -12.47
C GLY A 296 -12.75 -8.80 -11.86
N HIS A 297 -12.41 -7.65 -11.25
CA HIS A 297 -11.09 -7.41 -10.65
C HIS A 297 -11.15 -6.25 -9.66
N TYR A 298 -10.34 -6.30 -8.61
CA TYR A 298 -10.12 -5.15 -7.73
C TYR A 298 -9.47 -4.00 -8.50
N GLN A 299 -10.08 -2.82 -8.46
CA GLN A 299 -9.66 -1.71 -9.32
C GLN A 299 -8.57 -0.82 -8.72
N GLY A 300 -8.16 -1.09 -7.49
CA GLY A 300 -7.20 -0.25 -6.80
C GLY A 300 -7.83 0.97 -6.14
N GLY A 301 -7.06 2.03 -6.05
CA GLY A 301 -7.45 3.27 -5.35
C GLY A 301 -6.36 3.74 -4.40
N PRO A 302 -6.72 4.25 -3.20
CA PRO A 302 -5.73 4.77 -2.24
C PRO A 302 -4.85 3.65 -1.68
N ILE A 303 -3.55 3.93 -1.61
CA ILE A 303 -2.51 3.07 -1.04
C ILE A 303 -1.70 3.89 -0.04
N GLY A 304 -1.14 3.24 0.97
CA GLY A 304 -0.36 3.92 1.99
C GLY A 304 0.11 2.93 3.04
N PHE A 305 -0.40 3.03 4.25
CA PHE A 305 -0.13 2.10 5.35
C PHE A 305 -0.91 0.79 5.23
N ALA A 306 -1.87 0.73 4.32
CA ALA A 306 -2.48 -0.50 3.86
C ALA A 306 -2.28 -0.63 2.34
N GLN A 307 -2.28 -1.86 1.83
CA GLN A 307 -2.25 -2.11 0.39
C GLN A 307 -3.48 -1.53 -0.33
N ARG A 308 -4.56 -1.33 0.41
CA ARG A 308 -5.75 -0.53 0.11
C ARG A 308 -6.19 0.12 1.42
N GLU A 309 -6.17 1.44 1.48
CA GLU A 309 -6.63 2.15 2.67
C GLU A 309 -8.14 1.96 2.87
N PHE A 310 -8.87 1.87 1.77
CA PHE A 310 -10.26 1.44 1.71
C PHE A 310 -10.58 0.87 0.33
N GLU A 311 -11.51 -0.07 0.29
CA GLU A 311 -12.02 -0.63 -0.96
C GLU A 311 -13.22 0.20 -1.44
N ILE A 312 -13.23 0.51 -2.73
CA ILE A 312 -14.32 1.23 -3.39
C ILE A 312 -14.62 0.62 -4.76
N ALA A 313 -15.89 0.62 -5.11
CA ALA A 313 -16.35 0.17 -6.42
C ALA A 313 -17.45 1.11 -6.95
N PRO A 314 -17.61 1.22 -8.28
CA PRO A 314 -18.72 1.96 -8.84
C PRO A 314 -20.07 1.48 -8.30
N GLY A 315 -20.89 2.41 -7.79
CA GLY A 315 -22.23 2.10 -7.25
C GLY A 315 -22.26 1.38 -5.90
N GLN A 316 -21.17 1.31 -5.16
CA GLN A 316 -21.13 0.70 -3.82
C GLN A 316 -21.98 1.51 -2.84
N PRO A 317 -23.05 0.94 -2.25
CA PRO A 317 -23.92 1.65 -1.33
C PRO A 317 -23.30 1.78 0.07
N GLY A 318 -23.67 2.84 0.81
CA GLY A 318 -23.36 2.99 2.23
C GLY A 318 -21.92 3.34 2.58
N SER A 319 -21.04 3.52 1.60
CA SER A 319 -19.65 3.93 1.83
C SER A 319 -19.50 5.45 1.84
N ARG A 320 -18.77 5.99 2.81
CA ARG A 320 -18.42 7.42 2.84
C ARG A 320 -17.32 7.80 1.84
N TRP A 321 -16.51 6.82 1.42
CA TRP A 321 -15.28 7.04 0.66
C TRP A 321 -15.45 7.65 -0.73
N PRO A 322 -16.55 7.40 -1.48
CA PRO A 322 -16.77 8.13 -2.74
C PRO A 322 -16.80 9.65 -2.58
N ALA A 323 -17.29 10.18 -1.45
CA ALA A 323 -17.31 11.61 -1.18
C ALA A 323 -15.97 12.17 -0.66
N GLN A 324 -15.00 11.30 -0.34
CA GLN A 324 -13.69 11.71 0.14
C GLN A 324 -12.92 12.44 -0.97
N PRO A 325 -12.48 13.69 -0.74
CA PRO A 325 -11.64 14.41 -1.71
C PRO A 325 -10.28 13.73 -1.91
N ILE A 326 -9.80 13.73 -3.13
CA ILE A 326 -8.41 13.37 -3.45
C ILE A 326 -7.56 14.63 -3.28
N ALA A 327 -6.56 14.57 -2.40
CA ALA A 327 -5.76 15.72 -2.01
C ALA A 327 -4.26 15.48 -2.20
N ALA A 328 -3.49 16.57 -2.26
CA ALA A 328 -2.04 16.49 -2.28
C ALA A 328 -1.50 15.70 -1.06
N GLY A 329 -0.57 14.80 -1.33
CA GLY A 329 -0.04 13.86 -0.34
C GLY A 329 -0.74 12.51 -0.32
N HIS A 330 -1.90 12.33 -0.97
CA HIS A 330 -2.46 11.00 -1.16
C HIS A 330 -1.57 10.17 -2.11
N ALA A 331 -1.50 8.87 -1.87
CA ALA A 331 -0.93 7.92 -2.81
C ALA A 331 -2.03 7.06 -3.43
N LEU A 332 -1.90 6.79 -4.74
CA LEU A 332 -2.88 6.07 -5.53
C LEU A 332 -2.21 4.91 -6.29
N ALA A 333 -2.88 3.77 -6.33
CA ALA A 333 -2.50 2.65 -7.16
C ALA A 333 -3.75 2.08 -7.84
N TRP A 334 -4.16 2.71 -8.94
CA TRP A 334 -5.23 2.19 -9.78
C TRP A 334 -4.75 0.95 -10.55
N ASN A 335 -5.63 -0.02 -10.73
CA ASN A 335 -5.27 -1.35 -11.21
C ASN A 335 -6.28 -1.88 -12.25
N PRO A 336 -6.56 -1.14 -13.33
CA PRO A 336 -7.45 -1.61 -14.37
C PRO A 336 -6.87 -2.82 -15.11
N SER A 337 -7.76 -3.73 -15.51
CA SER A 337 -7.39 -4.92 -16.26
C SER A 337 -8.52 -5.37 -17.19
N LEU A 338 -8.17 -6.03 -18.28
CA LEU A 338 -9.12 -6.64 -19.21
C LEU A 338 -8.87 -8.15 -19.33
N PRO A 339 -9.91 -8.96 -19.62
CA PRO A 339 -9.73 -10.35 -20.00
C PRO A 339 -8.73 -10.48 -21.16
N GLY A 340 -7.90 -11.53 -21.14
CA GLY A 340 -6.85 -11.72 -22.13
C GLY A 340 -5.47 -11.25 -21.68
N GLY A 341 -5.29 -10.89 -20.40
CA GLY A 341 -3.98 -10.74 -19.79
C GLY A 341 -3.43 -9.31 -19.73
N ALA A 342 -4.21 -8.30 -20.12
CA ALA A 342 -3.74 -6.92 -19.97
C ALA A 342 -4.10 -6.34 -18.61
N LYS A 343 -3.11 -5.69 -17.99
CA LYS A 343 -3.18 -5.04 -16.69
C LYS A 343 -2.24 -3.83 -16.68
N ALA A 344 -2.63 -2.78 -15.95
CA ALA A 344 -1.77 -1.64 -15.65
C ALA A 344 -1.85 -1.35 -14.16
N GLU A 345 -0.70 -1.12 -13.53
CA GLU A 345 -0.62 -0.75 -12.12
C GLU A 345 0.73 -0.11 -11.84
N ASP A 346 0.69 1.09 -11.32
CA ASP A 346 1.82 1.82 -10.75
C ASP A 346 1.34 2.63 -9.55
N THR A 347 2.26 2.98 -8.65
CA THR A 347 1.97 3.88 -7.54
C THR A 347 2.26 5.31 -7.96
N TYR A 348 1.32 6.21 -7.64
CA TYR A 348 1.40 7.64 -7.89
C TYR A 348 1.23 8.41 -6.59
N LEU A 349 1.96 9.51 -6.45
CA LEU A 349 1.70 10.55 -5.45
C LEU A 349 0.89 11.67 -6.07
N VAL A 350 -0.16 12.09 -5.39
CA VAL A 350 -0.90 13.32 -5.71
C VAL A 350 -0.07 14.51 -5.23
N THR A 351 0.26 15.41 -6.15
CA THR A 351 1.04 16.63 -5.87
C THR A 351 0.16 17.87 -6.03
N GLY A 352 0.70 19.05 -5.74
CA GLY A 352 -0.01 20.31 -5.99
C GLY A 352 -0.22 20.63 -7.48
N THR A 353 0.45 19.90 -8.39
CA THR A 353 0.42 20.16 -9.85
C THR A 353 -0.02 18.96 -10.67
N GLY A 354 -0.45 17.84 -10.03
CA GLY A 354 -0.89 16.62 -10.70
C GLY A 354 -0.41 15.36 -10.02
N LEU A 355 -0.07 14.34 -10.81
CA LEU A 355 0.38 13.03 -10.32
C LEU A 355 1.85 12.79 -10.64
N GLU A 356 2.60 12.37 -9.65
CA GLU A 356 3.98 11.87 -9.77
C GLU A 356 3.97 10.35 -9.74
N ARG A 357 4.38 9.68 -10.83
CA ARG A 357 4.59 8.23 -10.78
C ARG A 357 5.88 7.91 -10.03
N VAL A 358 5.80 7.23 -8.91
CA VAL A 358 6.94 6.90 -8.06
C VAL A 358 7.54 5.51 -8.32
N THR A 359 6.80 4.59 -8.95
CA THR A 359 7.29 3.26 -9.34
C THR A 359 8.05 3.31 -10.66
N SER A 360 9.26 3.85 -10.62
CA SER A 360 10.16 3.91 -11.78
C SER A 360 11.51 3.27 -11.44
N ALA A 361 12.11 2.61 -12.43
CA ALA A 361 13.44 2.03 -12.32
C ALA A 361 14.28 2.43 -13.55
N PRO A 362 15.56 2.81 -13.38
CA PRO A 362 16.44 3.16 -14.48
C PRO A 362 16.58 1.99 -15.47
N GLY A 363 16.64 2.32 -16.77
CA GLY A 363 16.89 1.33 -17.81
C GLY A 363 15.65 0.48 -18.23
N TRP A 364 14.49 0.65 -17.61
CA TRP A 364 13.27 0.03 -18.13
C TRP A 364 12.75 0.82 -19.33
N PRO A 365 12.37 0.15 -20.45
CA PRO A 365 11.82 0.85 -21.61
C PRO A 365 10.50 1.53 -21.26
N VAL A 366 10.30 2.73 -21.82
CA VAL A 366 9.15 3.58 -21.53
C VAL A 366 8.40 3.88 -22.83
N LEU A 367 7.09 3.66 -22.83
CA LEU A 367 6.19 4.19 -23.83
C LEU A 367 5.98 5.68 -23.56
N ALA A 368 6.13 6.50 -24.59
CA ALA A 368 5.79 7.90 -24.51
C ALA A 368 4.31 8.08 -24.12
N GLY A 369 4.04 9.05 -23.28
CA GLY A 369 2.67 9.46 -22.97
C GLY A 369 2.11 10.36 -24.07
N ASP A 370 0.79 10.54 -24.03
CA ASP A 370 0.06 11.56 -24.77
C ASP A 370 -0.90 12.31 -23.81
N GLU A 371 -1.78 13.16 -24.33
CA GLU A 371 -2.72 13.93 -23.50
C GLU A 371 -3.64 13.08 -22.62
N LEU A 372 -3.90 11.82 -23.00
CA LEU A 372 -4.82 10.91 -22.31
C LEU A 372 -4.11 9.76 -21.59
N ARG A 373 -2.85 9.50 -21.96
CA ARG A 373 -2.10 8.36 -21.43
C ARG A 373 -0.76 8.84 -20.87
N PRO A 374 -0.51 8.70 -19.57
CA PRO A 374 0.79 9.06 -19.01
C PRO A 374 1.89 8.16 -19.60
N ALA A 375 3.13 8.64 -19.62
CA ALA A 375 4.28 7.82 -19.97
C ALA A 375 4.34 6.57 -19.07
N ARG A 376 4.46 5.39 -19.67
CA ARG A 376 4.31 4.10 -18.95
C ARG A 376 5.49 3.16 -19.23
N PRO A 377 5.82 2.28 -18.26
CA PRO A 377 6.74 1.19 -18.53
C PRO A 377 6.26 0.36 -19.72
N ALA A 378 7.10 0.16 -20.71
CA ALA A 378 6.82 -0.71 -21.84
C ALA A 378 6.86 -2.20 -21.43
N VAL A 379 6.48 -3.11 -22.31
CA VAL A 379 6.84 -4.52 -22.17
C VAL A 379 8.32 -4.65 -22.45
N LEU A 380 9.06 -5.29 -21.54
CA LEU A 380 10.48 -5.55 -21.75
C LEU A 380 10.65 -6.68 -22.78
N GLU A 381 11.43 -6.47 -23.81
CA GLU A 381 11.87 -7.56 -24.68
C GLU A 381 13.03 -8.30 -24.02
N ALA A 382 12.77 -9.52 -23.54
CA ALA A 382 13.80 -10.35 -22.90
C ALA A 382 14.65 -11.04 -23.99
N GLY A 383 15.97 -11.01 -23.82
CA GLY A 383 16.89 -11.70 -24.73
C GLY A 383 17.29 -10.89 -25.96
N ALA A 384 17.02 -9.57 -25.99
CA ALA A 384 17.63 -8.67 -26.95
C ALA A 384 19.10 -8.37 -26.59
#